data_c07e25af45609ad8b9a0f79b07ab8c63
#
_entry.id   c07e25af45609ad8b9a0f79b07ab8c63
#
_cell.length_a   1.000
_cell.length_b   1.000
_cell.length_c   1.000
_cell.angle_alpha   90.00
_cell.angle_beta   90.00
_cell.angle_gamma   90.00
#
_symmetry.space_group_name_H-M   'P 1'
#
loop_
_entity.id
_entity.type
_entity.pdbx_description
1 polymer ?
#
loop_
_entity_poly.entity_id
_entity_poly.type
_entity_poly.pdbx_seq_one_letter_code
_entity_poly.pdbx_strand_id
1 'polypeptide(L)'
;MKIVSRDYILMQQISKWRFLLGRQIKILAEFPSQRTVDRRIKILKEAGYIKGAYKLYGVPALYFATNKAKNVFNLDFVTTDVKIARIVHDIAVVDTAIYFMKKLKVVNIKSEREFRHDSGFKRDGHYPDFICNVGSATYAVEIEMTVKNKNVLENNICLLYTSPS
;
A
#
# COMPACT_ATOMS: atom_id res chain seq x y z
N MET A 1 -3.86 8.87 -25.23
CA MET A 1 -2.88 9.06 -24.14
C MET A 1 -1.70 8.13 -24.36
N LYS A 2 -0.45 8.61 -24.20
CA LYS A 2 0.76 7.76 -24.21
C LYS A 2 1.04 7.26 -22.76
N ILE A 3 1.12 5.96 -22.56
CA ILE A 3 1.55 5.34 -21.30
C ILE A 3 3.08 5.44 -21.24
N VAL A 4 3.63 5.73 -20.05
CA VAL A 4 5.06 5.86 -19.81
C VAL A 4 5.48 4.90 -18.68
N SER A 5 6.77 4.56 -18.59
CA SER A 5 7.30 3.61 -17.60
C SER A 5 6.89 3.94 -16.16
N ARG A 6 6.84 5.24 -15.80
CA ARG A 6 6.41 5.68 -14.47
C ARG A 6 4.95 5.33 -14.16
N ASP A 7 4.09 5.20 -15.16
CA ASP A 7 2.70 4.79 -14.94
C ASP A 7 2.61 3.34 -14.46
N TYR A 8 3.47 2.47 -14.96
CA TYR A 8 3.56 1.09 -14.46
C TYR A 8 3.95 1.07 -12.99
N ILE A 9 4.99 1.83 -12.60
CA ILE A 9 5.40 1.94 -11.19
C ILE A 9 4.23 2.45 -10.34
N LEU A 10 3.59 3.55 -10.76
CA LEU A 10 2.46 4.14 -10.04
C LEU A 10 1.32 3.14 -9.86
N MET A 11 0.94 2.42 -10.92
CA MET A 11 -0.16 1.47 -10.89
C MET A 11 0.16 0.25 -10.02
N GLN A 12 1.38 -0.28 -10.07
CA GLN A 12 1.84 -1.35 -9.20
C GLN A 12 1.81 -0.91 -7.72
N GLN A 13 2.24 0.31 -7.41
CA GLN A 13 2.16 0.83 -6.04
C GLN A 13 0.72 1.00 -5.55
N ILE A 14 -0.20 1.49 -6.38
CA ILE A 14 -1.63 1.55 -6.01
C ILE A 14 -2.19 0.14 -5.80
N SER A 15 -1.85 -0.81 -6.66
CA SER A 15 -2.26 -2.21 -6.54
C SER A 15 -1.77 -2.81 -5.22
N LYS A 16 -0.51 -2.63 -4.90
CA LYS A 16 0.15 -3.10 -3.68
C LYS A 16 -0.53 -2.59 -2.40
N TRP A 17 -0.82 -1.29 -2.31
CA TRP A 17 -1.29 -0.62 -1.10
C TRP A 17 -2.79 -0.35 -1.04
N ARG A 18 -3.60 -0.92 -1.93
CA ARG A 18 -5.06 -0.74 -2.11
C ARG A 18 -5.44 0.62 -2.68
N PHE A 19 -4.92 1.69 -2.13
CA PHE A 19 -5.03 3.08 -2.59
C PHE A 19 -3.81 3.87 -2.15
N LEU A 20 -3.62 5.04 -2.74
CA LEU A 20 -2.58 5.98 -2.32
C LEU A 20 -3.12 7.40 -2.29
N LEU A 21 -2.52 8.22 -1.42
CA LEU A 21 -2.66 9.69 -1.46
C LEU A 21 -1.70 10.29 -2.49
N GLY A 22 -2.01 11.48 -3.00
CA GLY A 22 -1.12 12.16 -3.95
C GLY A 22 0.32 12.34 -3.45
N ARG A 23 0.50 12.66 -2.15
CA ARG A 23 1.82 12.80 -1.53
C ARG A 23 2.61 11.47 -1.46
N GLN A 24 1.90 10.36 -1.26
CA GLN A 24 2.50 9.01 -1.25
C GLN A 24 2.89 8.60 -2.67
N ILE A 25 2.04 8.87 -3.66
CA ILE A 25 2.33 8.66 -5.09
C ILE A 25 3.60 9.41 -5.50
N LYS A 26 3.76 10.67 -5.06
CA LYS A 26 4.95 11.47 -5.35
C LYS A 26 6.24 10.71 -4.99
N ILE A 27 6.24 10.05 -3.83
CA ILE A 27 7.42 9.38 -3.30
C ILE A 27 7.59 7.99 -3.95
N LEU A 28 6.54 7.18 -3.92
CA LEU A 28 6.60 5.77 -4.34
C LEU A 28 6.77 5.59 -5.85
N ALA A 29 6.31 6.56 -6.65
CA ALA A 29 6.49 6.57 -8.11
C ALA A 29 7.50 7.65 -8.56
N GLU A 30 8.30 8.18 -7.64
CA GLU A 30 9.45 9.06 -7.90
C GLU A 30 9.13 10.28 -8.77
N PHE A 31 8.02 10.94 -8.49
CA PHE A 31 7.68 12.19 -9.17
C PHE A 31 8.49 13.36 -8.61
N PRO A 32 8.98 14.27 -9.47
CA PRO A 32 9.80 15.39 -9.03
C PRO A 32 9.02 16.42 -8.19
N SER A 33 7.72 16.57 -8.42
CA SER A 33 6.89 17.53 -7.70
C SER A 33 5.44 17.06 -7.56
N GLN A 34 4.69 17.63 -6.60
CA GLN A 34 3.27 17.37 -6.45
C GLN A 34 2.48 17.81 -7.68
N ARG A 35 2.83 18.93 -8.29
CA ARG A 35 2.19 19.42 -9.53
C ARG A 35 2.29 18.40 -10.66
N THR A 36 3.41 17.68 -10.77
CA THR A 36 3.61 16.65 -11.79
C THR A 36 2.74 15.43 -11.51
N VAL A 37 2.59 15.06 -10.24
CA VAL A 37 1.66 14.00 -9.79
C VAL A 37 0.24 14.36 -10.18
N ASP A 38 -0.23 15.55 -9.79
CA ASP A 38 -1.61 15.98 -9.97
C ASP A 38 -1.98 16.01 -11.47
N ARG A 39 -1.08 16.54 -12.31
CA ARG A 39 -1.24 16.53 -13.76
C ARG A 39 -1.31 15.11 -14.31
N ARG A 40 -0.45 14.19 -13.85
CA ARG A 40 -0.46 12.81 -14.35
C ARG A 40 -1.69 12.05 -13.88
N ILE A 41 -2.07 12.20 -12.63
CA ILE A 41 -3.31 11.62 -12.10
C ILE A 41 -4.52 12.09 -12.89
N LYS A 42 -4.60 13.38 -13.23
CA LYS A 42 -5.70 13.90 -14.07
C LYS A 42 -5.78 13.15 -15.40
N ILE A 43 -4.67 13.01 -16.10
CA ILE A 43 -4.60 12.29 -17.40
C ILE A 43 -5.03 10.81 -17.24
N LEU A 44 -4.55 10.14 -16.19
CA LEU A 44 -4.87 8.73 -15.94
C LEU A 44 -6.33 8.54 -15.51
N LYS A 45 -6.93 9.52 -14.81
CA LYS A 45 -8.36 9.53 -14.47
C LYS A 45 -9.22 9.72 -15.73
N GLU A 46 -8.89 10.67 -16.59
CA GLU A 46 -9.58 10.91 -17.86
C GLU A 46 -9.51 9.69 -18.77
N ALA A 47 -8.39 8.97 -18.74
CA ALA A 47 -8.22 7.70 -19.47
C ALA A 47 -8.92 6.50 -18.79
N GLY A 48 -9.50 6.69 -17.60
CA GLY A 48 -10.23 5.64 -16.87
C GLY A 48 -9.35 4.60 -16.17
N TYR A 49 -8.06 4.87 -15.95
CA TYR A 49 -7.15 3.95 -15.24
C TYR A 49 -7.13 4.19 -13.74
N ILE A 50 -7.39 5.41 -13.28
CA ILE A 50 -7.46 5.78 -11.88
C ILE A 50 -8.85 6.31 -11.54
N LYS A 51 -9.36 5.92 -10.36
CA LYS A 51 -10.52 6.52 -9.70
C LYS A 51 -10.05 7.30 -8.47
N GLY A 52 -10.49 8.54 -8.32
CA GLY A 52 -10.29 9.33 -7.10
C GLY A 52 -11.57 9.37 -6.27
N ALA A 53 -11.46 9.26 -4.95
CA ALA A 53 -12.59 9.39 -4.04
C ALA A 53 -12.21 10.16 -2.77
N TYR A 54 -13.10 11.04 -2.30
CA TYR A 54 -13.05 11.64 -0.97
C TYR A 54 -13.96 10.82 -0.06
N LYS A 55 -13.38 10.17 0.94
CA LYS A 55 -14.10 9.21 1.79
C LYS A 55 -14.23 9.68 3.24
N LEU A 56 -13.35 10.57 3.67
CA LEU A 56 -13.26 11.02 5.06
C LEU A 56 -12.92 12.51 5.08
N TYR A 57 -13.62 13.26 5.94
CA TYR A 57 -13.35 14.68 6.13
C TYR A 57 -11.91 14.91 6.64
N GLY A 58 -11.23 15.91 6.11
CA GLY A 58 -9.83 16.21 6.44
C GLY A 58 -8.79 15.29 5.80
N VAL A 59 -9.21 14.22 5.10
CA VAL A 59 -8.31 13.33 4.37
C VAL A 59 -8.34 13.69 2.87
N PRO A 60 -7.18 13.87 2.21
CA PRO A 60 -7.11 14.11 0.78
C PRO A 60 -7.72 12.97 -0.03
N ALA A 61 -7.96 13.19 -1.33
CA ALA A 61 -8.48 12.17 -2.23
C ALA A 61 -7.63 10.90 -2.21
N LEU A 62 -8.32 9.77 -2.09
CA LEU A 62 -7.75 8.42 -2.23
C LEU A 62 -7.77 8.03 -3.70
N TYR A 63 -6.65 7.56 -4.22
CA TYR A 63 -6.52 7.12 -5.62
C TYR A 63 -6.45 5.61 -5.72
N PHE A 64 -7.39 5.04 -6.49
CA PHE A 64 -7.56 3.60 -6.71
C PHE A 64 -7.27 3.25 -8.17
N ALA A 65 -6.69 2.09 -8.42
CA ALA A 65 -6.65 1.50 -9.74
C ALA A 65 -8.03 0.96 -10.15
N THR A 66 -8.36 1.02 -11.43
CA THR A 66 -9.61 0.47 -11.97
C THR A 66 -9.40 -0.93 -12.57
N ASN A 67 -10.49 -1.65 -12.86
CA ASN A 67 -10.41 -2.92 -13.59
C ASN A 67 -9.79 -2.74 -14.99
N LYS A 68 -10.00 -1.58 -15.63
CA LYS A 68 -9.31 -1.23 -16.88
C LYS A 68 -7.80 -1.18 -16.69
N ALA A 69 -7.34 -0.59 -15.57
CA ALA A 69 -5.91 -0.53 -15.24
C ALA A 69 -5.35 -1.92 -14.98
N LYS A 70 -6.10 -2.81 -14.33
CA LYS A 70 -5.67 -4.18 -14.05
C LYS A 70 -5.17 -4.87 -15.32
N ASN A 71 -5.96 -4.83 -16.38
CA ASN A 71 -5.63 -5.50 -17.64
C ASN A 71 -4.47 -4.86 -18.38
N VAL A 72 -4.41 -3.52 -18.39
CA VAL A 72 -3.37 -2.77 -19.15
C VAL A 72 -2.01 -2.79 -18.47
N PHE A 73 -1.99 -2.74 -17.13
CA PHE A 73 -0.76 -2.68 -16.34
C PHE A 73 -0.41 -4.02 -15.68
N ASN A 74 -1.15 -5.09 -15.98
CA ASN A 74 -0.99 -6.43 -15.42
C ASN A 74 -0.89 -6.41 -13.88
N LEU A 75 -1.93 -5.87 -13.22
CA LEU A 75 -1.95 -5.73 -11.78
C LEU A 75 -2.50 -7.01 -11.12
N ASP A 76 -1.85 -7.47 -10.07
CA ASP A 76 -2.33 -8.62 -9.29
C ASP A 76 -3.64 -8.29 -8.56
N PHE A 77 -3.76 -7.05 -8.07
CA PHE A 77 -4.89 -6.64 -7.23
C PHE A 77 -5.55 -5.37 -7.72
N VAL A 78 -6.88 -5.30 -7.57
CA VAL A 78 -7.66 -4.08 -7.68
C VAL A 78 -8.51 -3.93 -6.42
N THR A 79 -8.57 -2.70 -5.89
CA THR A 79 -9.47 -2.32 -4.81
C THR A 79 -10.42 -1.28 -5.35
N THR A 80 -11.70 -1.58 -5.35
CA THR A 80 -12.73 -0.67 -5.86
C THR A 80 -13.28 0.24 -4.78
N ASP A 81 -13.17 -0.18 -3.52
CA ASP A 81 -13.62 0.57 -2.35
C ASP A 81 -12.86 0.12 -1.08
N VAL A 82 -12.89 0.95 -0.04
CA VAL A 82 -12.28 0.71 1.26
C VAL A 82 -13.23 1.13 2.38
N LYS A 83 -13.28 0.34 3.45
CA LYS A 83 -14.07 0.67 4.66
C LYS A 83 -13.48 1.91 5.33
N ILE A 84 -14.34 2.87 5.71
CA ILE A 84 -13.93 4.14 6.34
C ILE A 84 -13.03 3.88 7.56
N ALA A 85 -13.36 2.90 8.40
CA ALA A 85 -12.59 2.54 9.58
C ALA A 85 -11.15 2.11 9.29
N ARG A 86 -10.83 1.66 8.05
CA ARG A 86 -9.46 1.26 7.66
C ARG A 86 -8.65 2.36 7.00
N ILE A 87 -9.28 3.47 6.58
CA ILE A 87 -8.59 4.49 5.78
C ILE A 87 -7.38 5.05 6.52
N VAL A 88 -7.55 5.46 7.79
CA VAL A 88 -6.49 6.07 8.59
C VAL A 88 -5.36 5.07 8.84
N HIS A 89 -5.71 3.83 9.17
CA HIS A 89 -4.76 2.74 9.33
C HIS A 89 -3.96 2.48 8.03
N ASP A 90 -4.64 2.28 6.90
CA ASP A 90 -3.97 1.98 5.63
C ASP A 90 -3.07 3.15 5.17
N ILE A 91 -3.44 4.41 5.47
CA ILE A 91 -2.57 5.58 5.25
C ILE A 91 -1.32 5.49 6.13
N ALA A 92 -1.46 5.17 7.42
CA ALA A 92 -0.35 5.07 8.35
C ALA A 92 0.62 3.93 7.96
N VAL A 93 0.10 2.80 7.49
CA VAL A 93 0.90 1.67 6.97
C VAL A 93 1.80 2.14 5.83
N VAL A 94 1.23 2.83 4.84
CA VAL A 94 2.01 3.33 3.68
C VAL A 94 3.01 4.40 4.10
N ASP A 95 2.65 5.31 5.00
CA ASP A 95 3.55 6.35 5.50
C ASP A 95 4.73 5.75 6.28
N THR A 96 4.47 4.71 7.07
CA THR A 96 5.51 3.96 7.79
C THR A 96 6.43 3.24 6.80
N ALA A 97 5.88 2.57 5.79
CA ALA A 97 6.68 1.94 4.74
C ALA A 97 7.59 2.95 4.03
N ILE A 98 7.06 4.13 3.68
CA ILE A 98 7.85 5.22 3.08
C ILE A 98 8.96 5.71 4.03
N TYR A 99 8.67 5.81 5.33
CA TYR A 99 9.67 6.18 6.34
C TYR A 99 10.82 5.15 6.37
N PHE A 100 10.50 3.86 6.39
CA PHE A 100 11.48 2.75 6.35
C PHE A 100 12.33 2.81 5.08
N MET A 101 11.73 3.02 3.91
CA MET A 101 12.46 3.18 2.65
C MET A 101 13.46 4.34 2.72
N LYS A 102 13.05 5.50 3.24
CA LYS A 102 13.87 6.71 3.27
C LYS A 102 14.95 6.70 4.34
N LYS A 103 14.61 6.27 5.55
CA LYS A 103 15.50 6.37 6.72
C LYS A 103 16.35 5.13 6.91
N LEU A 104 15.79 3.96 6.72
CA LEU A 104 16.49 2.69 6.91
C LEU A 104 17.01 2.09 5.60
N LYS A 105 16.82 2.78 4.47
CA LYS A 105 17.25 2.34 3.13
C LYS A 105 16.69 0.95 2.75
N VAL A 106 15.52 0.62 3.26
CA VAL A 106 14.84 -0.64 2.93
C VAL A 106 14.45 -0.63 1.46
N VAL A 107 14.81 -1.67 0.73
CA VAL A 107 14.52 -1.80 -0.71
C VAL A 107 13.38 -2.77 -0.99
N ASN A 108 13.22 -3.80 -0.18
CA ASN A 108 12.22 -4.84 -0.37
C ASN A 108 11.17 -4.76 0.75
N ILE A 109 10.04 -4.14 0.42
CA ILE A 109 8.87 -4.15 1.30
C ILE A 109 7.80 -5.00 0.62
N LYS A 110 7.26 -5.98 1.33
CA LYS A 110 6.16 -6.83 0.90
C LYS A 110 4.93 -6.51 1.72
N SER A 111 3.86 -6.04 1.08
CA SER A 111 2.61 -5.68 1.75
C SER A 111 1.84 -6.91 2.25
N GLU A 112 0.90 -6.72 3.18
CA GLU A 112 -0.05 -7.74 3.63
C GLU A 112 -0.68 -8.48 2.44
N ARG A 113 -1.08 -7.75 1.39
CA ARG A 113 -1.74 -8.33 0.21
C ARG A 113 -0.84 -9.28 -0.57
N GLU A 114 0.40 -8.85 -0.83
CA GLU A 114 1.40 -9.67 -1.53
C GLU A 114 1.74 -10.90 -0.70
N PHE A 115 1.90 -10.74 0.62
CA PHE A 115 2.21 -11.84 1.51
C PHE A 115 1.07 -12.86 1.59
N ARG A 116 -0.18 -12.39 1.72
CA ARG A 116 -1.38 -13.26 1.68
C ARG A 116 -1.52 -14.01 0.36
N HIS A 117 -1.28 -13.35 -0.75
CA HIS A 117 -1.33 -13.95 -2.07
C HIS A 117 -0.33 -15.09 -2.20
N ASP A 118 0.92 -14.85 -1.84
CA ASP A 118 2.00 -15.84 -1.93
C ASP A 118 1.82 -17.01 -0.96
N SER A 119 1.17 -16.76 0.18
CA SER A 119 0.84 -17.79 1.18
C SER A 119 -0.41 -18.63 0.85
N GLY A 120 -1.04 -18.41 -0.32
CA GLY A 120 -2.24 -19.14 -0.74
C GLY A 120 -3.51 -18.80 0.04
N PHE A 121 -3.64 -17.57 0.57
CA PHE A 121 -4.84 -17.07 1.26
C PHE A 121 -5.35 -17.93 2.41
N LYS A 122 -4.48 -18.42 3.28
CA LYS A 122 -4.90 -19.16 4.49
C LYS A 122 -5.83 -18.28 5.35
N ARG A 123 -7.06 -18.73 5.61
CA ARG A 123 -8.10 -17.95 6.28
C ARG A 123 -7.75 -17.57 7.72
N ASP A 124 -7.01 -18.44 8.41
CA ASP A 124 -6.72 -18.31 9.85
C ASP A 124 -5.31 -17.73 10.14
N GLY A 125 -4.62 -17.25 9.09
CA GLY A 125 -3.29 -16.63 9.25
C GLY A 125 -3.39 -15.18 9.71
N HIS A 126 -2.68 -14.82 10.76
CA HIS A 126 -2.38 -13.42 11.07
C HIS A 126 -1.26 -12.96 10.13
N TYR A 127 -1.52 -11.88 9.39
CA TYR A 127 -0.56 -11.33 8.42
C TYR A 127 -0.15 -9.93 8.88
N PRO A 128 1.16 -9.63 8.93
CA PRO A 128 1.63 -8.29 9.26
C PRO A 128 1.21 -7.30 8.16
N ASP A 129 1.13 -6.03 8.50
CA ASP A 129 0.80 -4.97 7.54
C ASP A 129 1.81 -4.90 6.41
N PHE A 130 3.09 -5.11 6.73
CA PHE A 130 4.13 -5.36 5.73
C PHE A 130 5.35 -6.08 6.34
N ILE A 131 6.13 -6.69 5.46
CA ILE A 131 7.43 -7.30 5.79
C ILE A 131 8.51 -6.51 5.04
N CYS A 132 9.66 -6.31 5.68
CA CYS A 132 10.80 -5.66 5.05
C CYS A 132 12.13 -6.24 5.52
N ASN A 133 13.18 -6.06 4.71
CA ASN A 133 14.52 -6.50 5.04
C ASN A 133 15.41 -5.29 5.34
N VAL A 134 16.12 -5.34 6.47
CA VAL A 134 17.16 -4.36 6.84
C VAL A 134 18.45 -5.15 7.07
N GLY A 135 19.43 -4.98 6.19
CA GLY A 135 20.62 -5.85 6.18
C GLY A 135 20.21 -7.32 5.95
N SER A 136 20.64 -8.21 6.83
CA SER A 136 20.28 -9.63 6.80
C SER A 136 19.02 -9.99 7.61
N ALA A 137 18.43 -9.02 8.32
CA ALA A 137 17.28 -9.27 9.16
C ALA A 137 15.97 -8.97 8.43
N THR A 138 14.96 -9.83 8.64
CA THR A 138 13.60 -9.65 8.17
C THR A 138 12.73 -9.14 9.32
N TYR A 139 11.99 -8.07 9.08
CA TYR A 139 11.09 -7.44 10.04
C TYR A 139 9.64 -7.57 9.57
N ALA A 140 8.79 -8.11 10.43
CA ALA A 140 7.35 -8.02 10.32
C ALA A 140 6.88 -6.75 11.04
N VAL A 141 6.16 -5.88 10.34
CA VAL A 141 5.70 -4.59 10.87
C VAL A 141 4.19 -4.59 10.96
N GLU A 142 3.70 -4.25 12.15
CA GLU A 142 2.28 -4.10 12.47
C GLU A 142 2.03 -2.67 12.96
N ILE A 143 1.04 -2.00 12.39
CA ILE A 143 0.67 -0.63 12.72
C ILE A 143 -0.54 -0.66 13.66
N GLU A 144 -0.32 -0.33 14.91
CA GLU A 144 -1.38 -0.31 15.90
C GLU A 144 -1.89 1.13 16.10
N MET A 145 -3.18 1.34 15.80
CA MET A 145 -3.82 2.66 15.91
C MET A 145 -4.47 2.90 17.27
N THR A 146 -4.59 1.85 18.09
CA THR A 146 -5.17 1.93 19.45
C THR A 146 -4.27 1.20 20.41
N VAL A 147 -4.19 1.68 21.66
CA VAL A 147 -3.42 0.99 22.69
C VAL A 147 -4.09 -0.34 23.02
N LYS A 148 -3.46 -1.43 22.65
CA LYS A 148 -3.89 -2.80 23.01
C LYS A 148 -3.33 -3.20 24.37
N ASN A 149 -4.06 -4.09 25.04
CA ASN A 149 -3.57 -4.76 26.25
C ASN A 149 -2.29 -5.58 25.90
N LYS A 150 -1.33 -5.62 26.82
CA LYS A 150 -0.05 -6.32 26.66
C LYS A 150 -0.22 -7.78 26.20
N ASN A 151 -1.17 -8.51 26.78
CA ASN A 151 -1.43 -9.91 26.42
C ASN A 151 -1.87 -10.07 24.96
N VAL A 152 -2.64 -9.11 24.42
CA VAL A 152 -3.08 -9.12 22.99
C VAL A 152 -1.90 -8.87 22.07
N LEU A 153 -0.97 -7.98 22.46
CA LEU A 153 0.26 -7.70 21.68
C LEU A 153 1.18 -8.93 21.68
N GLU A 154 1.37 -9.57 22.82
CA GLU A 154 2.20 -10.77 22.93
C GLU A 154 1.64 -11.92 22.10
N ASN A 155 0.32 -12.15 22.11
CA ASN A 155 -0.33 -13.16 21.29
C ASN A 155 -0.15 -12.88 19.78
N ASN A 156 -0.29 -11.63 19.35
CA ASN A 156 -0.08 -11.25 17.95
C ASN A 156 1.37 -11.48 17.51
N ILE A 157 2.33 -11.14 18.35
CA ILE A 157 3.77 -11.38 18.11
C ILE A 157 4.03 -12.89 17.99
N CYS A 158 3.51 -13.72 18.90
CA CYS A 158 3.64 -15.17 18.84
C CYS A 158 3.08 -15.74 17.52
N LEU A 159 1.92 -15.27 17.06
CA LEU A 159 1.33 -15.73 15.79
C LEU A 159 2.19 -15.37 14.57
N LEU A 160 2.87 -14.23 14.58
CA LEU A 160 3.80 -13.84 13.51
C LEU A 160 5.05 -14.74 13.46
N TYR A 161 5.56 -15.16 14.62
CA TYR A 161 6.75 -16.00 14.70
C TYR A 161 6.47 -17.51 14.51
N THR A 162 5.25 -17.95 14.75
CA THR A 162 4.86 -19.38 14.63
C THR A 162 4.27 -19.73 13.26
N SER A 163 4.06 -18.77 12.38
CA SER A 163 3.63 -19.04 11.01
C SER A 163 4.77 -19.70 10.24
N PRO A 164 4.61 -20.93 9.72
CA PRO A 164 5.66 -21.58 8.95
C PRO A 164 5.98 -20.76 7.70
N SER A 165 7.26 -20.55 7.47
CA SER A 165 7.84 -19.97 6.26
C SER A 165 7.52 -20.80 5.02
#